data_4197da0e3dba03f88faa69b8588c5f54
#
_entry.id   4197da0e3dba03f88faa69b8588c5f54
#
_cell.length_a   1.000
_cell.length_b   1.000
_cell.length_c   1.000
_cell.angle_alpha   90.00
_cell.angle_beta   90.00
_cell.angle_gamma   90.00
#
_symmetry.space_group_name_H-M   'P 1'
#
loop_
_entity.id
_entity.type
_entity.pdbx_description
1 polymer ?
#
loop_
_entity_poly.entity_id
_entity_poly.type
_entity_poly.pdbx_seq_one_letter_code
_entity_poly.pdbx_strand_id
1 'polypeptide(L)'
;MEDLLGSKNVLSDWKCEVLKGVRWHLARREFLRAAALGAAALGGLSRVASGAPTQDADGPKAVKTGTFYFPRLMFHVKDETGDQWNIYPVADVILRKRLKQLTNVNASEDPIVVRLADLASTCRYPFVFATSEGWFDLPDNEAANLKEFLLRGGFVYADDCVLGKTGDRFFKDYVRIINRLFEKEGMAMQRVPNDHEIHKCYFEFPNGAPFIQGVNHGAHALFEKGTGRIMTYLTPGDLHCGWTCMWNTPEQNEAALRMGINVIIYYLTH
;
A
#
# COMPACT_ATOMS: atom_id res chain seq x y z
N MET A 1 32.47 9.17 14.65
CA MET A 1 31.29 8.32 14.40
C MET A 1 30.36 8.38 15.61
N GLU A 2 30.18 9.56 16.19
CA GLU A 2 29.43 9.78 17.46
C GLU A 2 28.48 10.99 17.44
N ASP A 3 28.24 11.67 16.33
CA ASP A 3 27.45 12.91 16.30
C ASP A 3 26.12 12.86 15.52
N LEU A 4 25.56 11.66 15.24
CA LEU A 4 24.24 11.51 14.60
C LEU A 4 23.10 11.18 15.59
N LEU A 5 23.34 11.25 16.90
CA LEU A 5 22.36 10.97 17.97
C LEU A 5 21.79 12.22 18.68
N GLY A 6 22.11 13.42 18.22
CA GLY A 6 21.79 14.69 18.90
C GLY A 6 20.36 15.22 18.74
N SER A 7 19.40 14.47 18.20
CA SER A 7 18.02 14.97 17.99
C SER A 7 16.94 14.19 18.75
N LYS A 8 17.20 13.82 20.00
CA LYS A 8 16.20 13.07 20.80
C LYS A 8 15.04 13.91 21.37
N ASN A 9 15.12 15.22 21.40
CA ASN A 9 14.15 16.05 22.12
C ASN A 9 13.08 16.74 21.25
N VAL A 10 13.26 16.86 19.95
CA VAL A 10 12.24 17.44 19.06
C VAL A 10 11.16 16.42 18.68
N LEU A 11 11.49 15.12 18.72
CA LEU A 11 10.58 14.02 18.39
C LEU A 11 9.57 13.66 19.49
N SER A 12 9.80 14.08 20.76
CA SER A 12 8.91 13.72 21.88
C SER A 12 7.61 14.50 21.91
N ASP A 13 7.61 15.76 21.51
CA ASP A 13 6.46 16.65 21.63
C ASP A 13 5.46 16.44 20.48
N TRP A 14 5.93 16.12 19.30
CA TRP A 14 5.09 15.75 18.15
C TRP A 14 4.37 14.41 18.30
N LYS A 15 4.96 13.47 19.04
CA LYS A 15 4.40 12.13 19.27
C LYS A 15 3.04 12.12 19.95
N CYS A 16 2.73 13.16 20.73
CA CYS A 16 1.50 13.20 21.52
C CYS A 16 0.31 13.80 20.75
N GLU A 17 0.55 14.67 19.78
CA GLU A 17 -0.50 15.39 19.06
C GLU A 17 -1.08 14.58 17.90
N VAL A 18 -0.25 13.90 17.09
CA VAL A 18 -0.71 13.12 15.94
C VAL A 18 -1.58 11.94 16.35
N LEU A 19 -1.28 11.30 17.49
CA LEU A 19 -2.07 10.18 18.00
C LEU A 19 -3.35 10.58 18.73
N LYS A 20 -3.47 11.83 19.18
CA LYS A 20 -4.72 12.36 19.78
C LYS A 20 -5.78 12.70 18.73
N GLY A 21 -5.39 12.88 17.47
CA GLY A 21 -6.26 13.24 16.34
C GLY A 21 -6.88 12.06 15.59
N VAL A 22 -6.55 10.81 15.92
CA VAL A 22 -7.08 9.63 15.21
C VAL A 22 -8.57 9.44 15.52
N ARG A 23 -9.40 10.30 14.97
CA ARG A 23 -10.82 10.00 14.75
C ARG A 23 -10.91 9.06 13.56
N TRP A 24 -11.19 7.80 13.85
CA TRP A 24 -11.57 6.81 12.83
C TRP A 24 -12.77 7.35 12.05
N HIS A 25 -12.57 7.72 10.80
CA HIS A 25 -13.67 8.16 9.95
C HIS A 25 -14.74 7.08 9.84
N LEU A 26 -16.00 7.49 9.86
CA LEU A 26 -17.18 6.61 9.76
C LEU A 26 -17.12 5.65 8.57
N ALA A 27 -16.52 6.06 7.46
CA ALA A 27 -16.30 5.24 6.25
C ALA A 27 -15.50 3.95 6.52
N ARG A 28 -14.49 3.99 7.41
CA ARG A 28 -13.73 2.79 7.79
C ARG A 28 -14.54 1.82 8.64
N ARG A 29 -15.43 2.34 9.49
CA ARG A 29 -16.36 1.51 10.25
C ARG A 29 -17.34 0.78 9.32
N GLU A 30 -17.80 1.42 8.27
CA GLU A 30 -18.68 0.82 7.26
C GLU A 30 -17.97 -0.21 6.42
N PHE A 31 -16.71 0.04 6.02
CA PHE A 31 -15.87 -0.94 5.34
C PHE A 31 -15.68 -2.23 6.17
N LEU A 32 -15.35 -2.09 7.44
CA LEU A 32 -15.17 -3.24 8.34
C LEU A 32 -16.50 -3.98 8.59
N ARG A 33 -17.64 -3.27 8.63
CA ARG A 33 -18.98 -3.88 8.74
C ARG A 33 -19.37 -4.61 7.47
N ALA A 34 -19.12 -4.04 6.29
CA ALA A 34 -19.40 -4.68 5.00
C ALA A 34 -18.56 -5.97 4.81
N ALA A 35 -17.28 -5.95 5.22
CA ALA A 35 -16.42 -7.12 5.19
C ALA A 35 -16.90 -8.22 6.14
N ALA A 36 -17.42 -7.87 7.32
CA ALA A 36 -17.97 -8.82 8.29
C ALA A 36 -19.29 -9.44 7.80
N LEU A 37 -20.16 -8.66 7.14
CA LEU A 37 -21.43 -9.14 6.59
C LEU A 37 -21.24 -10.02 5.35
N GLY A 38 -20.25 -9.73 4.51
CA GLY A 38 -19.90 -10.57 3.36
C GLY A 38 -19.40 -11.96 3.76
N ALA A 39 -18.67 -12.07 4.87
CA ALA A 39 -18.21 -13.35 5.40
C ALA A 39 -19.37 -14.22 5.97
N ALA A 40 -20.44 -13.60 6.47
CA ALA A 40 -21.61 -14.33 7.01
C ALA A 40 -22.55 -14.87 5.92
N ALA A 41 -22.60 -14.23 4.74
CA ALA A 41 -23.50 -14.63 3.66
C ALA A 41 -22.99 -15.83 2.83
N LEU A 42 -21.71 -16.20 2.93
CA LEU A 42 -21.10 -17.33 2.19
C LEU A 42 -20.99 -18.63 3.01
N GLY A 43 -21.53 -18.66 4.21
CA GLY A 43 -21.49 -19.81 5.13
C GLY A 43 -22.47 -20.96 4.85
N GLY A 44 -23.15 -20.97 3.73
CA GLY A 44 -24.11 -22.02 3.40
C GLY A 44 -23.97 -22.53 1.98
N LEU A 45 -23.18 -23.57 1.75
CA LEU A 45 -23.48 -24.68 0.84
C LEU A 45 -22.25 -25.59 0.63
N SER A 46 -22.44 -26.83 1.07
CA SER A 46 -22.00 -28.12 0.51
C SER A 46 -20.54 -28.56 0.49
N ARG A 47 -20.32 -29.62 1.29
CA ARG A 47 -19.25 -30.59 1.18
C ARG A 47 -19.27 -31.32 -0.16
N VAL A 48 -18.17 -31.35 -0.89
CA VAL A 48 -17.75 -32.50 -1.69
C VAL A 48 -16.24 -32.66 -1.50
N ALA A 49 -15.85 -33.85 -1.06
CA ALA A 49 -14.46 -34.24 -0.84
C ALA A 49 -13.81 -34.66 -2.16
N SER A 50 -12.58 -34.25 -2.40
CA SER A 50 -11.58 -35.00 -3.16
C SER A 50 -10.20 -34.46 -2.86
N GLY A 51 -9.27 -35.30 -2.45
CA GLY A 51 -7.98 -34.95 -1.89
C GLY A 51 -6.94 -34.55 -2.91
N ALA A 52 -6.19 -33.51 -2.52
CA ALA A 52 -4.82 -33.24 -2.93
C ALA A 52 -4.09 -32.66 -1.72
N PRO A 53 -2.76 -32.80 -1.56
CA PRO A 53 -2.07 -32.51 -0.32
C PRO A 53 -2.15 -31.04 0.06
N THR A 54 -2.80 -30.77 1.18
CA THR A 54 -2.94 -29.44 1.77
C THR A 54 -1.65 -29.05 2.48
N GLN A 55 -0.90 -28.12 1.91
CA GLN A 55 -0.12 -27.18 2.69
C GLN A 55 -1.00 -25.96 2.87
N ASP A 56 -1.47 -25.75 4.08
CA ASP A 56 -1.91 -24.53 4.76
C ASP A 56 -3.01 -24.85 5.77
N ALA A 57 -2.61 -25.46 6.88
CA ALA A 57 -3.47 -25.78 8.02
C ALA A 57 -3.51 -24.65 9.07
N ASP A 58 -3.30 -23.39 8.66
CA ASP A 58 -3.62 -22.24 9.49
C ASP A 58 -4.71 -21.41 8.80
N GLY A 59 -5.93 -21.52 9.32
CA GLY A 59 -7.02 -20.66 8.90
C GLY A 59 -6.62 -19.17 9.04
N PRO A 60 -7.26 -18.26 8.29
CA PRO A 60 -6.85 -16.87 8.25
C PRO A 60 -6.82 -16.27 9.65
N LYS A 61 -5.62 -15.85 10.12
CA LYS A 61 -5.42 -15.23 11.43
C LYS A 61 -6.40 -14.06 11.61
N ALA A 62 -7.02 -13.97 12.79
CA ALA A 62 -7.94 -12.90 13.10
C ALA A 62 -7.20 -11.55 13.06
N VAL A 63 -7.76 -10.56 12.36
CA VAL A 63 -7.26 -9.18 12.36
C VAL A 63 -7.49 -8.59 13.75
N LYS A 64 -6.41 -8.19 14.45
CA LYS A 64 -6.49 -7.61 15.79
C LYS A 64 -6.81 -6.13 15.71
N THR A 65 -7.78 -5.66 16.48
CA THR A 65 -8.09 -4.23 16.62
C THR A 65 -6.89 -3.47 17.14
N GLY A 66 -6.63 -2.27 16.58
CA GLY A 66 -5.51 -1.43 16.99
C GLY A 66 -4.15 -1.89 16.46
N THR A 67 -4.11 -2.85 15.55
CA THR A 67 -2.89 -3.30 14.88
C THR A 67 -2.93 -2.90 13.41
N PHE A 68 -1.88 -2.25 12.94
CA PHE A 68 -1.67 -1.98 11.53
C PHE A 68 -1.03 -3.20 10.87
N TYR A 69 -1.57 -3.60 9.73
CA TYR A 69 -1.04 -4.66 8.89
C TYR A 69 -0.56 -4.07 7.57
N PHE A 70 0.54 -4.60 7.05
CA PHE A 70 1.12 -4.23 5.76
C PHE A 70 1.05 -5.41 4.79
N PRO A 71 -0.13 -5.72 4.23
CA PRO A 71 -0.28 -6.83 3.31
C PRO A 71 0.27 -6.47 1.93
N ARG A 72 0.96 -7.43 1.32
CA ARG A 72 1.33 -7.36 -0.10
C ARG A 72 0.17 -7.88 -0.95
N LEU A 73 -0.16 -7.12 -1.99
CA LEU A 73 -1.20 -7.48 -2.95
C LEU A 73 -0.63 -8.45 -3.98
N MET A 74 -1.13 -9.69 -3.97
CA MET A 74 -0.88 -10.64 -5.04
C MET A 74 -1.91 -10.43 -6.15
N PHE A 75 -1.43 -10.25 -7.36
CA PHE A 75 -2.23 -10.11 -8.57
C PHE A 75 -1.62 -10.93 -9.72
N HIS A 76 -2.44 -11.25 -10.72
CA HIS A 76 -1.97 -11.89 -11.94
C HIS A 76 -1.80 -10.83 -13.02
N VAL A 77 -0.80 -11.00 -13.84
CA VAL A 77 -0.64 -10.21 -15.06
C VAL A 77 -1.28 -11.00 -16.20
N LYS A 78 -2.17 -10.36 -16.95
CA LYS A 78 -2.86 -10.98 -18.07
C LYS A 78 -1.85 -11.50 -19.09
N ASP A 79 -2.07 -12.74 -19.52
CA ASP A 79 -1.23 -13.43 -20.51
C ASP A 79 0.25 -13.62 -20.10
N GLU A 80 0.59 -13.40 -18.82
CA GLU A 80 1.93 -13.58 -18.26
C GLU A 80 1.97 -14.70 -17.23
N THR A 81 3.11 -15.33 -17.10
CA THR A 81 3.37 -16.32 -16.05
C THR A 81 4.46 -15.82 -15.11
N GLY A 82 4.24 -15.96 -13.81
CA GLY A 82 5.22 -15.62 -12.79
C GLY A 82 4.72 -14.67 -11.71
N ASP A 83 5.49 -14.59 -10.62
CA ASP A 83 5.14 -13.85 -9.41
C ASP A 83 5.75 -12.44 -9.41
N GLN A 84 5.50 -11.65 -10.46
CA GLN A 84 6.06 -10.30 -10.59
C GLN A 84 5.69 -9.37 -9.42
N TRP A 85 4.56 -9.64 -8.76
CA TRP A 85 4.12 -8.94 -7.55
C TRP A 85 5.01 -9.22 -6.32
N ASN A 86 5.76 -10.34 -6.31
CA ASN A 86 6.50 -10.82 -5.13
C ASN A 86 8.00 -10.48 -5.17
N ILE A 87 8.35 -9.34 -5.69
CA ILE A 87 9.75 -8.88 -5.73
C ILE A 87 10.18 -8.37 -4.34
N TYR A 88 11.41 -8.70 -3.96
CA TYR A 88 12.10 -8.24 -2.74
C TYR A 88 11.22 -8.12 -1.48
N PRO A 89 10.52 -9.17 -1.02
CA PRO A 89 9.61 -9.08 0.13
C PRO A 89 10.33 -8.68 1.44
N VAL A 90 11.65 -8.77 1.48
CA VAL A 90 12.48 -8.28 2.59
C VAL A 90 12.32 -6.76 2.80
N ALA A 91 12.04 -6.00 1.74
CA ALA A 91 11.81 -4.56 1.81
C ALA A 91 10.62 -4.21 2.73
N ASP A 92 9.53 -4.99 2.64
CA ASP A 92 8.35 -4.82 3.51
C ASP A 92 8.69 -5.05 4.98
N VAL A 93 9.57 -6.01 5.26
CA VAL A 93 10.03 -6.30 6.62
C VAL A 93 10.84 -5.13 7.17
N ILE A 94 11.74 -4.57 6.35
CA ILE A 94 12.59 -3.43 6.75
C ILE A 94 11.73 -2.18 6.98
N LEU A 95 10.78 -1.87 6.06
CA LEU A 95 9.86 -0.74 6.24
C LEU A 95 9.04 -0.87 7.54
N ARG A 96 8.46 -2.04 7.81
CA ARG A 96 7.69 -2.28 9.05
C ARG A 96 8.54 -2.14 10.32
N LYS A 97 9.78 -2.63 10.31
CA LYS A 97 10.72 -2.43 11.41
C LYS A 97 11.02 -0.94 11.60
N ARG A 98 11.27 -0.21 10.52
CA ARG A 98 11.55 1.22 10.56
C ARG A 98 10.36 2.03 11.05
N LEU A 99 9.15 1.68 10.60
CA LEU A 99 7.88 2.26 11.10
C LEU A 99 7.79 2.12 12.63
N LYS A 100 8.02 0.93 13.18
CA LYS A 100 7.99 0.69 14.65
C LYS A 100 9.07 1.46 15.40
N GLN A 101 10.26 1.65 14.80
CA GLN A 101 11.37 2.40 15.42
C GLN A 101 11.09 3.90 15.48
N LEU A 102 10.46 4.45 14.45
CA LEU A 102 10.30 5.90 14.28
C LEU A 102 8.92 6.41 14.69
N THR A 103 7.95 5.52 14.93
CA THR A 103 6.57 5.88 15.28
C THR A 103 6.04 5.03 16.42
N ASN A 104 4.86 5.40 16.93
CA ASN A 104 4.13 4.58 17.91
C ASN A 104 3.08 3.65 17.24
N VAL A 105 3.16 3.44 15.92
CA VAL A 105 2.24 2.53 15.23
C VAL A 105 2.50 1.10 15.66
N ASN A 106 1.47 0.45 16.20
CA ASN A 106 1.51 -0.97 16.50
C ASN A 106 1.38 -1.76 15.19
N ALA A 107 2.48 -2.01 14.51
CA ALA A 107 2.52 -2.74 13.25
C ALA A 107 2.77 -4.23 13.47
N SER A 108 1.98 -5.08 12.80
CA SER A 108 2.19 -6.52 12.76
C SER A 108 3.52 -6.85 12.07
N GLU A 109 4.22 -7.86 12.60
CA GLU A 109 5.43 -8.41 11.96
C GLU A 109 5.12 -9.54 10.99
N ASP A 110 3.88 -10.05 11.00
CA ASP A 110 3.47 -11.14 10.13
C ASP A 110 3.57 -10.72 8.65
N PRO A 111 4.23 -11.50 7.80
CA PRO A 111 4.13 -11.33 6.36
C PRO A 111 2.72 -11.74 5.93
N ILE A 112 2.01 -10.83 5.29
CA ILE A 112 0.65 -11.07 4.83
C ILE A 112 0.62 -10.87 3.32
N VAL A 113 0.02 -11.81 2.61
CA VAL A 113 -0.30 -11.72 1.20
C VAL A 113 -1.81 -11.82 1.06
N VAL A 114 -2.40 -10.87 0.35
CA VAL A 114 -3.80 -10.88 -0.05
C VAL A 114 -3.90 -11.06 -1.55
N ARG A 115 -4.91 -11.81 -2.00
CA ARG A 115 -5.06 -12.15 -3.41
C ARG A 115 -6.10 -11.25 -4.05
N LEU A 116 -5.71 -10.50 -5.08
CA LEU A 116 -6.66 -9.66 -5.82
C LEU A 116 -7.77 -10.48 -6.48
N ALA A 117 -7.48 -11.72 -6.85
CA ALA A 117 -8.49 -12.67 -7.34
C ALA A 117 -9.57 -13.02 -6.29
N ASP A 118 -9.29 -12.80 -4.99
CA ASP A 118 -10.21 -13.03 -3.87
C ASP A 118 -10.49 -11.70 -3.15
N LEU A 119 -11.59 -11.06 -3.54
CA LEU A 119 -12.00 -9.77 -2.96
C LEU A 119 -12.22 -9.87 -1.44
N ALA A 120 -12.76 -10.98 -0.95
CA ALA A 120 -13.02 -11.16 0.49
C ALA A 120 -11.72 -11.17 1.29
N SER A 121 -10.68 -11.85 0.78
CA SER A 121 -9.34 -11.83 1.35
C SER A 121 -8.75 -10.42 1.34
N THR A 122 -8.84 -9.70 0.22
CA THR A 122 -8.33 -8.34 0.09
C THR A 122 -9.04 -7.38 1.04
N CYS A 123 -10.37 -7.45 1.13
CA CYS A 123 -11.18 -6.58 1.99
C CYS A 123 -10.97 -6.78 3.50
N ARG A 124 -10.27 -7.82 3.91
CA ARG A 124 -9.90 -7.99 5.34
C ARG A 124 -8.87 -6.95 5.80
N TYR A 125 -8.12 -6.38 4.86
CA TYR A 125 -7.06 -5.42 5.11
C TYR A 125 -7.31 -4.17 4.27
N PRO A 126 -7.79 -3.09 4.88
CA PRO A 126 -8.16 -1.89 4.12
C PRO A 126 -6.97 -1.09 3.56
N PHE A 127 -5.74 -1.43 3.95
CA PHE A 127 -4.49 -0.98 3.33
C PHE A 127 -3.81 -2.16 2.68
N VAL A 128 -3.37 -2.01 1.43
CA VAL A 128 -2.53 -3.00 0.74
C VAL A 128 -1.40 -2.32 -0.02
N PHE A 129 -0.28 -3.04 -0.17
CA PHE A 129 0.86 -2.59 -0.96
C PHE A 129 0.97 -3.39 -2.24
N ALA A 130 1.15 -2.70 -3.37
CA ALA A 130 1.30 -3.28 -4.69
C ALA A 130 2.61 -2.80 -5.35
N THR A 131 3.38 -3.70 -5.90
CA THR A 131 4.57 -3.39 -6.69
C THR A 131 4.81 -4.49 -7.72
N SER A 132 5.49 -4.16 -8.79
CA SER A 132 5.91 -5.11 -9.81
C SER A 132 7.12 -4.59 -10.56
N GLU A 133 7.96 -5.49 -11.00
CA GLU A 133 9.12 -5.23 -11.85
C GLU A 133 8.75 -5.15 -13.35
N GLY A 134 7.51 -4.96 -13.69
CA GLY A 134 7.10 -5.00 -15.08
C GLY A 134 5.65 -4.60 -15.31
N TRP A 135 4.88 -5.53 -15.86
CA TRP A 135 3.53 -5.25 -16.30
C TRP A 135 2.51 -5.17 -15.16
N PHE A 136 1.48 -4.37 -15.39
CA PHE A 136 0.27 -4.35 -14.59
C PHE A 136 -0.95 -4.37 -15.54
N ASP A 137 -1.28 -5.56 -16.06
CA ASP A 137 -2.44 -5.75 -16.93
C ASP A 137 -3.33 -6.86 -16.37
N LEU A 138 -4.29 -6.48 -15.57
CA LEU A 138 -5.08 -7.39 -14.75
C LEU A 138 -6.14 -8.13 -15.58
N PRO A 139 -6.40 -9.43 -15.28
CA PRO A 139 -7.61 -10.11 -15.71
C PRO A 139 -8.86 -9.37 -15.26
N ASP A 140 -9.95 -9.50 -16.00
CA ASP A 140 -11.17 -8.71 -15.79
C ASP A 140 -11.76 -8.87 -14.38
N ASN A 141 -11.69 -10.08 -13.81
CA ASN A 141 -12.15 -10.35 -12.44
C ASN A 141 -11.29 -9.63 -11.40
N GLU A 142 -9.97 -9.60 -11.56
CA GLU A 142 -9.07 -8.89 -10.64
C GLU A 142 -9.20 -7.38 -10.80
N ALA A 143 -9.35 -6.90 -12.02
CA ALA A 143 -9.62 -5.49 -12.30
C ALA A 143 -10.93 -5.02 -11.64
N ALA A 144 -12.01 -5.82 -11.73
CA ALA A 144 -13.25 -5.55 -11.04
C ALA A 144 -13.11 -5.57 -9.52
N ASN A 145 -12.38 -6.54 -8.97
CA ASN A 145 -12.11 -6.64 -7.54
C ASN A 145 -11.30 -5.45 -7.02
N LEU A 146 -10.30 -4.99 -7.77
CA LEU A 146 -9.53 -3.80 -7.41
C LEU A 146 -10.42 -2.57 -7.33
N LYS A 147 -11.28 -2.36 -8.35
CA LYS A 147 -12.24 -1.25 -8.34
C LYS A 147 -13.15 -1.30 -7.12
N GLU A 148 -13.75 -2.46 -6.87
CA GLU A 148 -14.67 -2.65 -5.73
C GLU A 148 -13.97 -2.45 -4.40
N PHE A 149 -12.74 -2.95 -4.23
CA PHE A 149 -11.92 -2.71 -3.05
C PHE A 149 -11.73 -1.21 -2.78
N LEU A 150 -11.36 -0.45 -3.81
CA LEU A 150 -11.13 1.00 -3.71
C LEU A 150 -12.43 1.75 -3.38
N LEU A 151 -13.54 1.39 -4.01
CA LEU A 151 -14.87 2.00 -3.76
C LEU A 151 -15.39 1.71 -2.34
N ARG A 152 -15.04 0.56 -1.77
CA ARG A 152 -15.39 0.21 -0.39
C ARG A 152 -14.51 0.89 0.67
N GLY A 153 -13.65 1.82 0.30
CA GLY A 153 -12.79 2.55 1.22
C GLY A 153 -11.40 1.93 1.38
N GLY A 154 -11.04 0.94 0.57
CA GLY A 154 -9.69 0.41 0.51
C GLY A 154 -8.68 1.46 0.05
N PHE A 155 -7.43 1.27 0.45
CA PHE A 155 -6.29 2.09 0.06
C PHE A 155 -5.21 1.20 -0.54
N VAL A 156 -4.74 1.55 -1.75
CA VAL A 156 -3.58 0.89 -2.36
C VAL A 156 -2.40 1.85 -2.36
N TYR A 157 -1.32 1.46 -1.71
CA TYR A 157 -0.02 2.06 -1.98
C TYR A 157 0.65 1.27 -3.09
N ALA A 158 0.95 1.90 -4.21
CA ALA A 158 1.62 1.30 -5.34
C ALA A 158 3.00 1.95 -5.55
N ASP A 159 4.01 1.16 -5.89
CA ASP A 159 5.35 1.65 -6.23
C ASP A 159 5.89 0.91 -7.44
N ASP A 160 6.43 1.67 -8.40
CA ASP A 160 7.06 1.12 -9.60
C ASP A 160 8.44 0.58 -9.25
N CYS A 161 8.59 -0.73 -9.20
CA CYS A 161 9.91 -1.36 -9.14
C CYS A 161 10.52 -1.34 -10.54
N VAL A 162 11.48 -0.45 -10.72
CA VAL A 162 12.03 -0.12 -12.02
C VAL A 162 12.97 -1.22 -12.53
N LEU A 163 12.59 -1.87 -13.61
CA LEU A 163 13.48 -2.79 -14.32
C LEU A 163 14.51 -2.00 -15.16
N GLY A 164 15.76 -2.06 -14.73
CA GLY A 164 16.81 -1.23 -15.31
C GLY A 164 16.76 0.20 -14.78
N LYS A 165 17.54 1.13 -15.37
CA LYS A 165 17.68 2.49 -14.84
C LYS A 165 16.63 3.49 -15.32
N THR A 166 15.85 3.17 -16.33
CA THR A 166 15.00 4.11 -17.08
C THR A 166 13.59 3.57 -17.33
N GLY A 167 13.18 2.50 -16.65
CA GLY A 167 11.86 1.93 -16.81
C GLY A 167 10.77 2.76 -16.14
N ASP A 168 9.54 2.65 -16.64
CA ASP A 168 8.34 3.22 -16.06
C ASP A 168 7.10 2.39 -16.44
N ARG A 169 7.32 1.10 -16.64
CA ARG A 169 6.32 0.20 -17.22
C ARG A 169 5.15 -0.02 -16.27
N PHE A 170 5.45 -0.38 -15.02
CA PHE A 170 4.41 -0.58 -14.01
C PHE A 170 3.64 0.72 -13.78
N PHE A 171 4.34 1.86 -13.69
CA PHE A 171 3.69 3.16 -13.51
C PHE A 171 2.67 3.45 -14.63
N LYS A 172 3.08 3.32 -15.89
CA LYS A 172 2.20 3.58 -17.04
C LYS A 172 0.99 2.66 -17.07
N ASP A 173 1.22 1.37 -16.84
CA ASP A 173 0.16 0.39 -16.84
C ASP A 173 -0.80 0.58 -15.68
N TYR A 174 -0.28 0.87 -14.48
CA TYR A 174 -1.10 1.14 -13.30
C TYR A 174 -2.00 2.35 -13.55
N VAL A 175 -1.45 3.47 -14.01
CA VAL A 175 -2.24 4.67 -14.35
C VAL A 175 -3.29 4.36 -15.40
N ARG A 176 -2.93 3.64 -16.48
CA ARG A 176 -3.84 3.25 -17.55
C ARG A 176 -4.99 2.39 -17.02
N ILE A 177 -4.70 1.37 -16.20
CA ILE A 177 -5.73 0.46 -15.65
C ILE A 177 -6.64 1.22 -14.68
N ILE A 178 -6.11 1.98 -13.75
CA ILE A 178 -6.92 2.74 -12.80
C ILE A 178 -7.82 3.74 -13.53
N ASN A 179 -7.29 4.47 -14.50
CA ASN A 179 -8.10 5.42 -15.29
C ASN A 179 -9.26 4.71 -16.04
N ARG A 180 -8.98 3.56 -16.66
CA ARG A 180 -10.03 2.76 -17.32
C ARG A 180 -11.10 2.28 -16.33
N LEU A 181 -10.70 1.83 -15.14
CA LEU A 181 -11.62 1.33 -14.13
C LEU A 181 -12.59 2.42 -13.63
N PHE A 182 -12.14 3.66 -13.56
CA PHE A 182 -12.88 4.78 -12.98
C PHE A 182 -13.38 5.81 -14.02
N GLU A 183 -13.29 5.49 -15.31
CA GLU A 183 -13.75 6.35 -16.40
C GLU A 183 -15.23 6.73 -16.25
N LYS A 184 -16.08 5.76 -15.92
CA LYS A 184 -17.54 5.98 -15.77
C LYS A 184 -17.87 6.87 -14.57
N GLU A 185 -17.04 6.90 -13.55
CA GLU A 185 -17.17 7.76 -12.37
C GLU A 185 -16.60 9.18 -12.64
N GLY A 186 -15.98 9.37 -13.81
CA GLY A 186 -15.32 10.62 -14.17
C GLY A 186 -14.12 10.92 -13.27
N MET A 187 -13.41 9.88 -12.81
CA MET A 187 -12.22 9.98 -11.99
C MET A 187 -11.00 9.43 -12.74
N ALA A 188 -9.87 10.08 -12.56
CA ALA A 188 -8.60 9.66 -13.12
C ALA A 188 -7.46 9.96 -12.16
N MET A 189 -6.38 9.20 -12.27
CA MET A 189 -5.16 9.47 -11.52
C MET A 189 -4.59 10.82 -11.92
N GLN A 190 -4.19 11.60 -10.92
CA GLN A 190 -3.63 12.93 -11.08
C GLN A 190 -2.28 12.99 -10.37
N ARG A 191 -1.40 13.86 -10.86
CA ARG A 191 -0.16 14.16 -10.16
C ARG A 191 -0.47 14.79 -8.81
N VAL A 192 0.12 14.26 -7.75
CA VAL A 192 -0.04 14.82 -6.40
C VAL A 192 0.82 16.09 -6.26
N PRO A 193 0.24 17.22 -5.83
CA PRO A 193 1.02 18.43 -5.57
C PRO A 193 2.14 18.18 -4.54
N ASN A 194 3.28 18.84 -4.71
CA ASN A 194 4.41 18.65 -3.79
C ASN A 194 4.07 19.06 -2.36
N ASP A 195 3.20 20.04 -2.19
CA ASP A 195 2.74 20.55 -0.89
C ASP A 195 1.55 19.78 -0.29
N HIS A 196 1.12 18.68 -0.94
CA HIS A 196 0.04 17.82 -0.43
C HIS A 196 0.41 17.23 0.93
N GLU A 197 -0.60 17.06 1.80
CA GLU A 197 -0.43 16.57 3.18
C GLU A 197 0.34 15.24 3.28
N ILE A 198 0.16 14.31 2.33
CA ILE A 198 0.90 13.04 2.30
C ILE A 198 2.43 13.22 2.27
N HIS A 199 2.92 14.36 1.76
CA HIS A 199 4.34 14.67 1.67
C HIS A 199 4.90 15.35 2.93
N LYS A 200 4.06 15.63 3.94
CA LYS A 200 4.48 16.37 5.14
C LYS A 200 3.80 15.91 6.45
N CYS A 201 2.93 14.92 6.37
CA CYS A 201 2.14 14.48 7.54
C CYS A 201 2.99 13.91 8.69
N TYR A 202 4.22 13.47 8.45
CA TYR A 202 5.12 12.97 9.48
C TYR A 202 6.59 13.41 9.24
N PHE A 203 7.11 13.18 8.03
CA PHE A 203 8.38 13.71 7.56
C PHE A 203 8.11 14.69 6.43
N GLU A 204 8.93 15.73 6.34
CA GLU A 204 8.77 16.75 5.31
C GLU A 204 9.50 16.40 4.01
N PHE A 205 8.74 16.47 2.90
CA PHE A 205 9.24 16.30 1.53
C PHE A 205 8.79 17.51 0.70
N PRO A 206 9.47 18.65 0.80
CA PRO A 206 9.03 19.89 0.14
C PRO A 206 9.02 19.81 -1.39
N ASN A 207 9.77 18.85 -1.94
CA ASN A 207 9.82 18.58 -3.38
C ASN A 207 8.90 17.42 -3.83
N GLY A 208 7.99 16.96 -2.97
CA GLY A 208 7.16 15.79 -3.21
C GLY A 208 7.88 14.47 -2.90
N ALA A 209 7.31 13.36 -3.35
CA ALA A 209 7.91 12.04 -3.10
C ALA A 209 9.35 11.95 -3.61
N PRO A 210 10.27 11.34 -2.86
CA PRO A 210 11.64 11.14 -3.30
C PRO A 210 11.68 10.25 -4.55
N PHE A 211 12.77 10.34 -5.26
CA PHE A 211 12.99 9.63 -6.51
C PHE A 211 14.38 8.96 -6.48
N ILE A 212 14.44 7.67 -6.77
CA ILE A 212 15.68 6.90 -6.80
C ILE A 212 16.13 6.66 -8.23
N GLN A 213 15.28 6.03 -9.03
CA GLN A 213 15.57 5.69 -10.42
C GLN A 213 14.29 5.55 -11.25
N GLY A 214 14.47 5.39 -12.58
CA GLY A 214 13.35 5.29 -13.52
C GLY A 214 13.05 6.60 -14.23
N VAL A 215 11.77 6.90 -14.47
CA VAL A 215 11.29 8.15 -15.05
C VAL A 215 10.54 8.94 -13.99
N ASN A 216 10.98 10.14 -13.69
CA ASN A 216 10.36 10.98 -12.67
C ASN A 216 9.05 11.62 -13.16
N HIS A 217 7.96 10.92 -13.04
CA HIS A 217 6.62 11.45 -13.30
C HIS A 217 6.05 12.24 -12.12
N GLY A 218 6.70 12.23 -10.96
CA GLY A 218 6.12 12.61 -9.68
C GLY A 218 5.08 11.60 -9.19
N ALA A 219 4.73 11.66 -7.92
CA ALA A 219 3.70 10.79 -7.38
C ALA A 219 2.33 11.07 -7.99
N HIS A 220 1.52 10.04 -8.18
CA HIS A 220 0.14 10.13 -8.68
C HIS A 220 -0.83 9.52 -7.69
N ALA A 221 -2.06 10.01 -7.67
CA ALA A 221 -3.13 9.47 -6.85
C ALA A 221 -4.47 9.51 -7.57
N LEU A 222 -5.34 8.57 -7.24
CA LEU A 222 -6.76 8.65 -7.53
C LEU A 222 -7.45 9.25 -6.30
N PHE A 223 -8.13 10.38 -6.50
CA PHE A 223 -8.90 11.04 -5.46
C PHE A 223 -10.37 10.69 -5.58
N GLU A 224 -10.98 10.30 -4.47
CA GLU A 224 -12.41 10.06 -4.40
C GLU A 224 -13.19 11.34 -4.61
N LYS A 225 -14.16 11.31 -5.51
CA LYS A 225 -14.98 12.47 -5.84
C LYS A 225 -15.86 12.86 -4.65
N GLY A 226 -15.81 14.13 -4.29
CA GLY A 226 -16.61 14.70 -3.20
C GLY A 226 -15.92 14.70 -1.83
N THR A 227 -15.10 13.70 -1.51
CA THR A 227 -14.36 13.65 -0.22
C THR A 227 -12.93 14.13 -0.36
N GLY A 228 -12.32 13.98 -1.55
CA GLY A 228 -10.90 14.23 -1.77
C GLY A 228 -9.98 13.18 -1.15
N ARG A 229 -10.51 12.08 -0.60
CA ARG A 229 -9.72 10.98 -0.06
C ARG A 229 -8.85 10.34 -1.14
N ILE A 230 -7.60 10.07 -0.84
CA ILE A 230 -6.77 9.25 -1.73
C ILE A 230 -7.25 7.79 -1.64
N MET A 231 -7.65 7.24 -2.78
CA MET A 231 -8.02 5.83 -2.93
C MET A 231 -6.79 4.97 -3.25
N THR A 232 -5.92 5.44 -4.13
CA THR A 232 -4.62 4.83 -4.40
C THR A 232 -3.57 5.89 -4.59
N TYR A 233 -2.36 5.63 -4.08
CA TYR A 233 -1.18 6.48 -4.20
C TYR A 233 -0.07 5.69 -4.88
N LEU A 234 0.52 6.25 -5.93
CA LEU A 234 1.54 5.61 -6.77
C LEU A 234 2.81 6.45 -6.79
N THR A 235 3.93 5.84 -6.45
CA THR A 235 5.27 6.42 -6.60
C THR A 235 6.00 5.80 -7.80
N PRO A 236 6.58 6.63 -8.71
CA PRO A 236 7.32 6.13 -9.88
C PRO A 236 8.81 5.91 -9.60
N GLY A 237 9.25 6.18 -8.37
CA GLY A 237 10.64 6.41 -8.05
C GLY A 237 11.40 5.21 -7.49
N ASP A 238 10.88 3.99 -7.59
CA ASP A 238 11.53 2.78 -7.10
C ASP A 238 11.85 2.81 -5.58
N LEU A 239 10.91 3.36 -4.81
CA LEU A 239 11.10 3.51 -3.36
C LEU A 239 11.16 2.16 -2.64
N HIS A 240 10.42 1.17 -3.14
CA HIS A 240 10.45 -0.18 -2.62
C HIS A 240 11.86 -0.80 -2.64
N CYS A 241 12.60 -0.61 -3.73
CA CYS A 241 14.01 -1.03 -3.78
C CYS A 241 14.86 -0.25 -2.77
N GLY A 242 14.57 1.03 -2.54
CA GLY A 242 15.21 1.84 -1.49
C GLY A 242 15.01 1.27 -0.08
N TRP A 243 13.84 0.67 0.20
CA TRP A 243 13.59 0.04 1.52
C TRP A 243 14.47 -1.15 1.79
N THR A 244 15.01 -1.81 0.74
CA THR A 244 15.94 -2.94 0.93
C THR A 244 17.26 -2.53 1.55
N CYS A 245 17.66 -1.26 1.41
CA CYS A 245 18.97 -0.73 1.82
C CYS A 245 20.17 -1.44 1.17
N MET A 246 19.99 -2.06 -0.01
CA MET A 246 21.01 -2.90 -0.64
C MET A 246 21.81 -2.19 -1.73
N TRP A 247 21.17 -1.33 -2.54
CA TRP A 247 21.76 -0.87 -3.82
C TRP A 247 21.94 0.65 -3.93
N ASN A 248 21.23 1.42 -3.12
CA ASN A 248 21.20 2.87 -3.21
C ASN A 248 22.04 3.52 -2.11
N THR A 249 22.24 4.85 -2.19
CA THR A 249 22.94 5.54 -1.12
C THR A 249 22.15 5.50 0.19
N PRO A 250 22.82 5.61 1.36
CA PRO A 250 22.11 5.66 2.64
C PRO A 250 21.05 6.75 2.71
N GLU A 251 21.30 7.91 2.10
CA GLU A 251 20.37 9.05 2.05
C GLU A 251 19.13 8.72 1.21
N GLN A 252 19.32 8.08 0.06
CA GLN A 252 18.20 7.65 -0.80
C GLN A 252 17.37 6.57 -0.10
N ASN A 253 18.00 5.60 0.54
CA ASN A 253 17.32 4.56 1.28
C ASN A 253 16.50 5.12 2.45
N GLU A 254 17.09 6.04 3.21
CA GLU A 254 16.39 6.69 4.34
C GLU A 254 15.21 7.55 3.83
N ALA A 255 15.39 8.30 2.74
CA ALA A 255 14.31 9.07 2.14
C ALA A 255 13.15 8.17 1.67
N ALA A 256 13.46 7.05 1.03
CA ALA A 256 12.47 6.06 0.60
C ALA A 256 11.69 5.48 1.79
N LEU A 257 12.39 5.06 2.86
CA LEU A 257 11.78 4.54 4.09
C LEU A 257 10.86 5.58 4.76
N ARG A 258 11.32 6.83 4.88
CA ARG A 258 10.53 7.93 5.43
C ARG A 258 9.27 8.21 4.61
N MET A 259 9.36 8.16 3.28
CA MET A 259 8.18 8.35 2.44
C MET A 259 7.18 7.19 2.59
N GLY A 260 7.66 5.94 2.66
CA GLY A 260 6.80 4.81 2.98
C GLY A 260 6.07 4.96 4.32
N ILE A 261 6.75 5.51 5.34
CA ILE A 261 6.15 5.85 6.64
C ILE A 261 5.09 6.96 6.49
N ASN A 262 5.37 8.01 5.72
CA ASN A 262 4.40 9.07 5.45
C ASN A 262 3.11 8.51 4.84
N VAL A 263 3.21 7.64 3.84
CA VAL A 263 2.04 7.01 3.22
C VAL A 263 1.22 6.23 4.24
N ILE A 264 1.87 5.48 5.13
CA ILE A 264 1.19 4.72 6.18
C ILE A 264 0.53 5.66 7.20
N ILE A 265 1.24 6.69 7.65
CA ILE A 265 0.69 7.66 8.61
C ILE A 265 -0.48 8.42 7.98
N TYR A 266 -0.33 8.89 6.73
CA TYR A 266 -1.41 9.54 5.99
C TYR A 266 -2.65 8.64 5.94
N TYR A 267 -2.48 7.38 5.52
CA TYR A 267 -3.58 6.40 5.51
C TYR A 267 -4.24 6.21 6.89
N LEU A 268 -3.47 6.20 7.97
CA LEU A 268 -4.00 6.00 9.33
C LEU A 268 -4.75 7.23 9.89
N THR A 269 -4.48 8.42 9.33
CA THR A 269 -5.01 9.69 9.86
C THR A 269 -6.07 10.34 8.98
N HIS A 270 -6.18 9.93 7.72
CA HIS A 270 -7.13 10.45 6.71
C HIS A 270 -8.00 9.34 6.13
#